data_a0187a1ec002dd4f6b8a5c557d1047bd
#
_entry.id   a0187a1ec002dd4f6b8a5c557d1047bd
#
_cell.length_a   1.000
_cell.length_b   1.000
_cell.length_c   1.000
_cell.angle_alpha   90.00
_cell.angle_beta   90.00
_cell.angle_gamma   90.00
#
_symmetry.space_group_name_H-M   'P 1'
#
loop_
_entity.id
_entity.type
_entity.pdbx_description
1 polymer ?
#
loop_
_entity_poly.entity_id
_entity_poly.type
_entity_poly.pdbx_seq_one_letter_code
_entity_poly.pdbx_strand_id
1 'polypeptide(L)'
;MKSARDNDFVYQAVYRYLTTLIDDAGGGTAVRMPSLRQLADRLNVSISTVQYAYSLLEKEGRVYSIAKSGYYAQALFSMDAPGNGNDLLETVYVNARRPGMCVLSADEPASLQPLDSPLLTLERELLRQYPRQLQTFVQPCGELELRVALAARYTSSTEHFWHADDIYIGADLRGVLEILISVLELRHASVIVESPCDWVILRLLESCGVRVIEWPLLAEGVLDLSVLQSLLENEPVRLVLLSSVLSMPHGKGFTHERQQAAAQLLNQHGVWVLENDCYSELDERNDSQRLRSWLDPERLLVFSTFEKFIGAEAPFGFVLSRHWREALQRHFLLRAFRLSPIRQKAIARLLNGGRLDQHLFVLRRMLGERRAVLIQVLHERLGDTLQIVEPQGGATVWVRSLRPVDMANVFRRLLKQQIIVAPGELFSLQGLHADHLRISALHHGERDLPSVIGLLGDALRLSPGQ
;
A
#
# COMPACT_ATOMS: atom_id res chain seq x y z
N MET A 1 -8.30 33.25 -53.31
CA MET A 1 -7.16 33.02 -52.41
C MET A 1 -7.54 31.86 -51.50
N LYS A 2 -7.15 30.62 -51.84
CA LYS A 2 -7.29 29.42 -50.97
C LYS A 2 -6.12 29.45 -49.97
N SER A 3 -6.43 29.44 -48.69
CA SER A 3 -5.53 29.44 -47.58
C SER A 3 -4.61 28.22 -47.60
N ALA A 4 -3.31 28.44 -47.56
CA ALA A 4 -2.26 27.44 -47.44
C ALA A 4 -2.15 26.93 -45.99
N ARG A 5 -3.18 26.22 -45.49
CA ARG A 5 -3.17 25.52 -44.17
C ARG A 5 -4.06 24.30 -44.36
N ASP A 6 -3.49 23.18 -44.73
CA ASP A 6 -3.96 21.79 -44.49
C ASP A 6 -3.25 20.81 -45.44
N ASN A 7 -1.93 20.71 -45.34
CA ASN A 7 -1.20 19.58 -45.88
C ASN A 7 -0.59 18.73 -44.75
N ASP A 8 -1.31 18.57 -43.64
CA ASP A 8 -1.02 17.48 -42.73
C ASP A 8 -1.44 16.17 -43.43
N PHE A 9 -0.48 15.36 -43.84
CA PHE A 9 -0.79 14.07 -44.44
C PHE A 9 -1.60 13.24 -43.43
N VAL A 10 -2.66 12.60 -43.87
CA VAL A 10 -3.58 11.84 -42.97
C VAL A 10 -2.84 10.87 -42.03
N TYR A 11 -1.72 10.27 -42.49
CA TYR A 11 -0.92 9.41 -41.66
C TYR A 11 -0.26 10.14 -40.48
N GLN A 12 0.04 11.43 -40.59
CA GLN A 12 0.63 12.22 -39.48
C GLN A 12 -0.40 12.48 -38.36
N ALA A 13 -1.67 12.64 -38.75
CA ALA A 13 -2.74 12.72 -37.76
C ALA A 13 -2.91 11.38 -37.01
N VAL A 14 -2.89 10.25 -37.76
CA VAL A 14 -2.90 8.91 -37.14
C VAL A 14 -1.68 8.68 -36.27
N TYR A 15 -0.50 9.07 -36.73
CA TYR A 15 0.75 8.95 -35.97
C TYR A 15 0.67 9.74 -34.64
N ARG A 16 0.25 11.02 -34.68
CA ARG A 16 0.07 11.83 -33.47
C ARG A 16 -0.92 11.21 -32.49
N TYR A 17 -2.06 10.73 -33.00
CA TYR A 17 -3.05 10.04 -32.20
C TYR A 17 -2.47 8.79 -31.51
N LEU A 18 -1.75 7.95 -32.26
CA LEU A 18 -1.09 6.77 -31.71
C LEU A 18 -0.01 7.13 -30.69
N THR A 19 0.75 8.20 -30.95
CA THR A 19 1.74 8.73 -30.01
C THR A 19 1.10 9.13 -28.68
N THR A 20 0.00 9.88 -28.73
CA THR A 20 -0.76 10.23 -27.53
C THR A 20 -1.26 9.00 -26.77
N LEU A 21 -1.81 7.99 -27.49
CA LEU A 21 -2.23 6.74 -26.86
C LEU A 21 -1.07 5.99 -26.18
N ILE A 22 0.13 6.03 -26.75
CA ILE A 22 1.31 5.40 -26.17
C ILE A 22 1.76 6.17 -24.92
N ASP A 23 1.76 7.49 -24.99
CA ASP A 23 2.15 8.36 -23.88
C ASP A 23 1.14 8.26 -22.71
N ASP A 24 -0.15 8.18 -23.01
CA ASP A 24 -1.24 7.99 -22.03
C ASP A 24 -1.25 6.58 -21.41
N ALA A 25 -0.74 5.57 -22.14
CA ALA A 25 -0.71 4.18 -21.66
C ALA A 25 0.21 3.94 -20.45
N GLY A 26 0.99 4.94 -20.04
CA GLY A 26 1.81 4.98 -18.81
C GLY A 26 2.53 3.67 -18.49
N GLY A 27 3.73 3.65 -18.78
CA GLY A 27 4.86 2.74 -18.72
C GLY A 27 4.94 1.62 -17.71
N GLY A 28 4.04 0.69 -17.63
CA GLY A 28 4.21 -0.43 -16.70
C GLY A 28 4.02 -1.83 -17.31
N THR A 29 3.17 -1.96 -18.30
CA THR A 29 2.89 -3.23 -18.98
C THR A 29 2.75 -2.98 -20.47
N ALA A 30 3.14 -3.98 -21.30
CA ALA A 30 2.95 -3.91 -22.73
C ALA A 30 1.46 -3.76 -23.06
N VAL A 31 1.03 -2.55 -23.39
CA VAL A 31 -0.37 -2.25 -23.72
C VAL A 31 -0.63 -2.63 -25.16
N ARG A 32 -1.63 -3.50 -25.37
CA ARG A 32 -2.05 -3.88 -26.72
C ARG A 32 -2.69 -2.68 -27.41
N MET A 33 -2.12 -2.30 -28.55
CA MET A 33 -2.59 -1.19 -29.35
C MET A 33 -3.82 -1.58 -30.20
N PRO A 34 -4.66 -0.62 -30.64
CA PRO A 34 -5.78 -0.89 -31.52
C PRO A 34 -5.35 -1.63 -32.79
N SER A 35 -6.20 -2.56 -33.31
CA SER A 35 -5.89 -3.25 -34.54
C SER A 35 -5.96 -2.31 -35.75
N LEU A 36 -5.18 -2.62 -36.80
CA LEU A 36 -5.16 -1.82 -38.04
C LEU A 36 -6.57 -1.55 -38.59
N ARG A 37 -7.42 -2.60 -38.64
CA ARG A 37 -8.79 -2.51 -39.15
C ARG A 37 -9.67 -1.65 -38.26
N GLN A 38 -9.68 -1.91 -36.96
CA GLN A 38 -10.48 -1.13 -36.00
C GLN A 38 -10.13 0.36 -36.03
N LEU A 39 -8.84 0.67 -36.15
CA LEU A 39 -8.39 2.06 -36.18
C LEU A 39 -8.72 2.73 -37.53
N ALA A 40 -8.53 2.03 -38.64
CA ALA A 40 -8.91 2.49 -39.98
C ALA A 40 -10.41 2.82 -40.07
N ASP A 41 -11.26 1.92 -39.58
CA ASP A 41 -12.72 2.12 -39.55
C ASP A 41 -13.09 3.30 -38.63
N ARG A 42 -12.49 3.40 -37.43
CA ARG A 42 -12.80 4.47 -36.43
C ARG A 42 -12.39 5.86 -36.92
N LEU A 43 -11.24 5.97 -37.58
CA LEU A 43 -10.70 7.23 -38.09
C LEU A 43 -11.12 7.54 -39.51
N ASN A 44 -11.89 6.65 -40.15
CA ASN A 44 -12.31 6.75 -41.58
C ASN A 44 -11.13 6.97 -42.51
N VAL A 45 -10.08 6.17 -42.36
CA VAL A 45 -8.86 6.21 -43.18
C VAL A 45 -8.55 4.81 -43.74
N SER A 46 -7.64 4.72 -44.72
CA SER A 46 -7.24 3.43 -45.28
C SER A 46 -6.40 2.62 -44.27
N ILE A 47 -6.52 1.27 -44.32
CA ILE A 47 -5.69 0.38 -43.49
C ILE A 47 -4.20 0.61 -43.77
N SER A 48 -3.82 0.91 -45.03
CA SER A 48 -2.44 1.21 -45.40
C SER A 48 -1.91 2.49 -44.71
N THR A 49 -2.76 3.51 -44.51
CA THR A 49 -2.41 4.74 -43.78
C THR A 49 -2.10 4.44 -42.34
N VAL A 50 -2.93 3.62 -41.69
CA VAL A 50 -2.72 3.20 -40.31
C VAL A 50 -1.46 2.32 -40.18
N GLN A 51 -1.29 1.38 -41.12
CA GLN A 51 -0.12 0.50 -41.14
C GLN A 51 1.18 1.30 -41.28
N TYR A 52 1.17 2.33 -42.11
CA TYR A 52 2.33 3.21 -42.29
C TYR A 52 2.67 3.98 -40.99
N ALA A 53 1.66 4.50 -40.31
CA ALA A 53 1.87 5.15 -39.01
C ALA A 53 2.46 4.18 -37.98
N TYR A 54 1.97 2.94 -37.87
CA TYR A 54 2.55 1.91 -37.01
C TYR A 54 3.99 1.55 -37.41
N SER A 55 4.29 1.46 -38.71
CA SER A 55 5.66 1.17 -39.17
C SER A 55 6.66 2.26 -38.77
N LEU A 56 6.22 3.51 -38.73
CA LEU A 56 7.06 4.62 -38.24
C LEU A 56 7.33 4.47 -36.75
N LEU A 57 6.28 4.23 -35.94
CA LEU A 57 6.41 4.01 -34.49
C LEU A 57 7.24 2.75 -34.16
N GLU A 58 7.16 1.71 -34.98
CA GLU A 58 7.98 0.49 -34.83
C GLU A 58 9.45 0.76 -35.14
N LYS A 59 9.76 1.58 -36.15
CA LYS A 59 11.12 2.04 -36.47
C LYS A 59 11.71 2.91 -35.37
N GLU A 60 10.89 3.68 -34.68
CA GLU A 60 11.27 4.50 -33.54
C GLU A 60 11.36 3.70 -32.24
N GLY A 61 11.03 2.39 -32.26
CA GLY A 61 11.02 1.53 -31.07
C GLY A 61 9.90 1.85 -30.08
N ARG A 62 8.86 2.60 -30.50
CA ARG A 62 7.72 2.98 -29.63
C ARG A 62 6.63 1.91 -29.57
N VAL A 63 6.58 1.06 -30.58
CA VAL A 63 5.72 -0.13 -30.61
C VAL A 63 6.51 -1.32 -31.17
N TYR A 64 6.08 -2.52 -30.87
CA TYR A 64 6.57 -3.76 -31.46
C TYR A 64 5.40 -4.65 -31.88
N SER A 65 5.61 -5.46 -32.90
CA SER A 65 4.58 -6.37 -33.40
C SER A 65 4.78 -7.79 -32.88
N ILE A 66 3.69 -8.43 -32.47
CA ILE A 66 3.65 -9.87 -32.17
C ILE A 66 2.82 -10.56 -33.23
N ALA A 67 3.43 -11.53 -33.92
CA ALA A 67 2.76 -12.29 -34.99
C ALA A 67 1.42 -12.87 -34.52
N LYS A 68 0.36 -12.63 -35.27
CA LYS A 68 -1.04 -13.04 -35.01
C LYS A 68 -1.68 -12.37 -33.76
N SER A 69 -0.98 -11.53 -33.03
CA SER A 69 -1.50 -10.86 -31.84
C SER A 69 -1.72 -9.35 -32.01
N GLY A 70 -0.91 -8.69 -32.85
CA GLY A 70 -1.02 -7.26 -33.17
C GLY A 70 0.16 -6.43 -32.65
N TYR A 71 -0.04 -5.12 -32.57
CA TYR A 71 0.94 -4.17 -32.08
C TYR A 71 0.81 -3.93 -30.57
N TYR A 72 1.95 -3.71 -29.92
CA TYR A 72 2.04 -3.42 -28.49
C TYR A 72 2.87 -2.16 -28.29
N ALA A 73 2.41 -1.27 -27.44
CA ALA A 73 3.19 -0.10 -27.04
C ALA A 73 4.42 -0.55 -26.29
N GLN A 74 5.59 -0.07 -26.72
CA GLN A 74 6.80 -0.13 -25.94
C GLN A 74 6.88 1.19 -25.17
N ALA A 75 6.81 1.13 -23.86
CA ALA A 75 6.93 2.31 -23.04
C ALA A 75 8.34 2.90 -23.21
N LEU A 76 8.46 3.89 -24.07
CA LEU A 76 9.62 4.77 -24.08
C LEU A 76 9.42 5.77 -22.95
N PHE A 77 10.06 5.49 -21.81
CA PHE A 77 10.20 6.51 -20.78
C PHE A 77 11.14 7.58 -21.31
N SER A 78 10.63 8.76 -21.59
CA SER A 78 11.47 9.93 -21.70
C SER A 78 12.11 10.12 -20.33
N MET A 79 13.44 9.98 -20.27
CA MET A 79 14.24 10.32 -19.07
C MET A 79 14.07 11.80 -18.66
N ASP A 80 13.40 12.61 -19.47
CA ASP A 80 13.30 14.05 -19.40
C ASP A 80 11.90 14.62 -19.05
N ALA A 81 10.94 13.77 -18.68
CA ALA A 81 9.80 14.29 -17.96
C ALA A 81 10.13 14.24 -16.45
N PRO A 82 10.69 15.31 -15.85
CA PRO A 82 10.53 15.47 -14.42
C PRO A 82 9.03 15.52 -14.23
N GLY A 83 8.45 14.61 -13.49
CA GLY A 83 7.16 14.85 -12.89
C GLY A 83 7.27 16.27 -12.31
N ASN A 84 6.41 17.17 -12.72
CA ASN A 84 6.35 18.56 -12.22
C ASN A 84 5.90 18.56 -10.74
N GLY A 85 6.01 17.42 -10.05
CA GLY A 85 5.68 17.24 -8.67
C GLY A 85 6.87 17.56 -7.79
N ASN A 86 6.76 18.65 -7.04
CA ASN A 86 7.55 18.86 -5.82
C ASN A 86 7.22 17.80 -4.74
N ASP A 87 6.36 16.81 -5.03
CA ASP A 87 5.95 15.77 -4.09
C ASP A 87 6.84 14.53 -4.25
N LEU A 88 7.59 14.24 -3.19
CA LEU A 88 8.46 13.08 -3.07
C LEU A 88 7.68 11.77 -3.23
N LEU A 89 6.46 11.69 -2.69
CA LEU A 89 5.60 10.51 -2.78
C LEU A 89 5.22 10.22 -4.24
N GLU A 90 4.79 11.24 -4.99
CA GLU A 90 4.48 11.11 -6.41
C GLU A 90 5.71 10.62 -7.18
N THR A 91 6.89 11.19 -6.88
CA THR A 91 8.16 10.80 -7.50
C THR A 91 8.48 9.32 -7.25
N VAL A 92 8.27 8.82 -6.03
CA VAL A 92 8.46 7.39 -5.70
C VAL A 92 7.47 6.52 -6.48
N TYR A 93 6.18 6.85 -6.50
CA TYR A 93 5.15 6.06 -7.18
C TYR A 93 5.32 6.01 -8.70
N VAL A 94 5.59 7.14 -9.33
CA VAL A 94 5.76 7.22 -10.79
C VAL A 94 7.00 6.43 -11.23
N ASN A 95 8.12 6.60 -10.51
CA ASN A 95 9.35 5.93 -10.89
C ASN A 95 9.37 4.44 -10.54
N ALA A 96 8.69 3.99 -9.48
CA ALA A 96 8.59 2.57 -9.13
C ALA A 96 7.90 1.71 -10.22
N ARG A 97 7.12 2.34 -11.09
CA ARG A 97 6.43 1.68 -12.21
C ARG A 97 7.24 1.61 -13.50
N ARG A 98 8.41 2.25 -13.56
CA ARG A 98 9.24 2.27 -14.76
C ARG A 98 9.93 0.91 -14.96
N PRO A 99 9.96 0.35 -16.20
CA PRO A 99 10.74 -0.85 -16.48
C PRO A 99 12.22 -0.67 -16.15
N GLY A 100 12.87 -1.73 -15.67
CA GLY A 100 14.28 -1.73 -15.34
C GLY A 100 14.65 -1.04 -14.02
N MET A 101 13.65 -0.52 -13.28
CA MET A 101 13.90 0.04 -11.95
C MET A 101 14.07 -1.06 -10.90
N CYS A 102 15.09 -0.91 -10.07
CA CYS A 102 15.25 -1.70 -8.86
C CYS A 102 14.43 -1.08 -7.74
N VAL A 103 13.28 -1.70 -7.42
CA VAL A 103 12.31 -1.13 -6.48
C VAL A 103 12.55 -1.67 -5.08
N LEU A 104 13.17 -0.86 -4.21
CA LEU A 104 13.37 -1.12 -2.78
C LEU A 104 12.38 -0.34 -1.90
N SER A 105 11.41 0.36 -2.52
CA SER A 105 10.34 1.09 -1.80
C SER A 105 9.05 0.29 -1.64
N ALA A 106 8.94 -0.90 -2.28
CA ALA A 106 7.74 -1.72 -2.28
C ALA A 106 7.39 -2.24 -0.87
N ASP A 107 6.10 -2.35 -0.59
CA ASP A 107 5.58 -2.91 0.66
C ASP A 107 4.29 -3.71 0.41
N GLU A 108 4.38 -4.66 -0.51
CA GLU A 108 3.35 -5.63 -0.85
C GLU A 108 3.81 -7.05 -0.50
N PRO A 109 3.80 -7.44 0.79
CA PRO A 109 4.35 -8.72 1.27
C PRO A 109 3.76 -9.94 0.56
N ALA A 110 2.45 -9.93 0.28
CA ALA A 110 1.76 -11.00 -0.42
C ALA A 110 2.25 -11.23 -1.86
N SER A 111 2.98 -10.28 -2.46
CA SER A 111 3.54 -10.44 -3.81
C SER A 111 4.53 -11.61 -3.93
N LEU A 112 5.13 -12.05 -2.82
CA LEU A 112 6.01 -13.22 -2.78
C LEU A 112 5.26 -14.53 -3.03
N GLN A 113 4.03 -14.61 -2.57
CA GLN A 113 3.17 -15.79 -2.71
C GLN A 113 1.70 -15.39 -2.78
N PRO A 114 1.23 -14.82 -3.91
CA PRO A 114 -0.14 -14.38 -4.03
C PRO A 114 -1.13 -15.55 -4.04
N LEU A 115 -2.31 -15.34 -3.46
CA LEU A 115 -3.40 -16.32 -3.45
C LEU A 115 -4.37 -16.19 -4.62
N ASP A 116 -3.95 -15.60 -5.74
CA ASP A 116 -4.81 -15.37 -6.91
C ASP A 116 -5.39 -16.66 -7.48
N SER A 117 -4.56 -17.69 -7.68
CA SER A 117 -4.99 -18.97 -8.23
C SER A 117 -5.95 -19.73 -7.29
N PRO A 118 -5.69 -19.85 -5.98
CA PRO A 118 -6.66 -20.36 -5.01
C PRO A 118 -7.98 -19.60 -4.99
N LEU A 119 -7.95 -18.26 -5.04
CA LEU A 119 -9.16 -17.42 -5.08
C LEU A 119 -9.99 -17.69 -6.33
N LEU A 120 -9.37 -17.68 -7.51
CA LEU A 120 -10.06 -17.97 -8.78
C LEU A 120 -10.67 -19.38 -8.78
N THR A 121 -10.02 -20.36 -8.18
CA THR A 121 -10.56 -21.71 -8.06
C THR A 121 -11.82 -21.75 -7.20
N LEU A 122 -11.77 -21.10 -6.02
CA LEU A 122 -12.93 -20.97 -5.14
C LEU A 122 -14.08 -20.20 -5.78
N GLU A 123 -13.78 -19.13 -6.52
CA GLU A 123 -14.80 -18.39 -7.26
C GLU A 123 -15.51 -19.26 -8.31
N ARG A 124 -14.77 -20.05 -9.08
CA ARG A 124 -15.36 -21.00 -10.04
C ARG A 124 -16.26 -22.03 -9.39
N GLU A 125 -15.87 -22.56 -8.24
CA GLU A 125 -16.68 -23.48 -7.46
C GLU A 125 -17.95 -22.81 -6.95
N LEU A 126 -17.84 -21.59 -6.41
CA LEU A 126 -18.95 -20.79 -5.91
C LEU A 126 -19.95 -20.43 -7.03
N LEU A 127 -19.47 -20.04 -8.20
CA LEU A 127 -20.33 -19.75 -9.36
C LEU A 127 -21.17 -20.95 -9.83
N ARG A 128 -20.67 -22.18 -9.60
CA ARG A 128 -21.44 -23.40 -9.87
C ARG A 128 -22.50 -23.69 -8.79
N GLN A 129 -22.25 -23.28 -7.54
CA GLN A 129 -23.12 -23.54 -6.38
C GLN A 129 -24.23 -22.49 -6.24
N TYR A 130 -23.95 -21.23 -6.54
CA TYR A 130 -24.89 -20.15 -6.35
C TYR A 130 -25.59 -19.78 -7.66
N PRO A 131 -26.93 -19.90 -7.76
CA PRO A 131 -27.70 -19.42 -8.90
C PRO A 131 -27.49 -17.91 -9.09
N ARG A 132 -27.36 -17.46 -10.35
CA ARG A 132 -27.15 -16.05 -10.70
C ARG A 132 -28.20 -15.09 -10.11
N GLN A 133 -29.41 -15.55 -9.90
CA GLN A 133 -30.52 -14.75 -9.34
C GLN A 133 -30.32 -14.32 -7.88
N LEU A 134 -29.52 -15.05 -7.09
CA LEU A 134 -29.21 -14.67 -5.70
C LEU A 134 -28.07 -13.65 -5.58
N GLN A 135 -27.40 -13.32 -6.67
CA GLN A 135 -26.27 -12.38 -6.69
C GLN A 135 -26.68 -10.92 -6.88
N THR A 136 -27.98 -10.62 -7.01
CA THR A 136 -28.48 -9.28 -7.37
C THR A 136 -28.58 -8.30 -6.21
N PHE A 137 -28.53 -8.78 -4.96
CA PHE A 137 -28.61 -7.91 -3.79
C PHE A 137 -27.22 -7.60 -3.25
N VAL A 138 -26.74 -6.38 -3.54
CA VAL A 138 -25.52 -5.85 -2.94
C VAL A 138 -25.79 -5.59 -1.45
N GLN A 139 -24.96 -6.16 -0.58
CA GLN A 139 -24.99 -5.87 0.86
C GLN A 139 -24.04 -4.68 1.12
N PRO A 140 -24.57 -3.53 1.55
CA PRO A 140 -23.74 -2.31 1.69
C PRO A 140 -22.53 -2.47 2.61
N CYS A 141 -22.70 -3.26 3.68
CA CYS A 141 -21.62 -3.52 4.66
C CYS A 141 -20.74 -4.72 4.30
N GLY A 142 -20.90 -5.31 3.11
CA GLY A 142 -20.19 -6.52 2.68
C GLY A 142 -20.96 -7.82 2.92
N GLU A 143 -20.51 -8.88 2.26
CA GLU A 143 -21.14 -10.21 2.33
C GLU A 143 -21.15 -10.77 3.75
N LEU A 144 -22.33 -11.28 4.18
CA LEU A 144 -22.52 -11.81 5.52
C LEU A 144 -21.53 -12.95 5.83
N GLU A 145 -21.29 -13.83 4.86
CA GLU A 145 -20.36 -14.97 5.02
C GLU A 145 -18.93 -14.50 5.35
N LEU A 146 -18.46 -13.42 4.73
CA LEU A 146 -17.14 -12.85 5.02
C LEU A 146 -17.13 -12.12 6.38
N ARG A 147 -18.20 -11.39 6.70
CA ARG A 147 -18.33 -10.72 8.01
C ARG A 147 -18.37 -11.74 9.16
N VAL A 148 -19.05 -12.87 8.99
CA VAL A 148 -19.06 -13.98 9.97
C VAL A 148 -17.66 -14.58 10.13
N ALA A 149 -16.95 -14.82 9.02
CA ALA A 149 -15.59 -15.36 9.07
C ALA A 149 -14.61 -14.41 9.78
N LEU A 150 -14.72 -13.10 9.53
CA LEU A 150 -13.93 -12.10 10.23
C LEU A 150 -14.32 -12.01 11.72
N ALA A 151 -15.61 -12.03 12.05
CA ALA A 151 -16.06 -12.02 13.43
C ALA A 151 -15.45 -13.19 14.23
N ALA A 152 -15.47 -14.38 13.67
CA ALA A 152 -14.83 -15.55 14.27
C ALA A 152 -13.32 -15.38 14.46
N ARG A 153 -12.60 -14.84 13.43
CA ARG A 153 -11.15 -14.64 13.47
C ARG A 153 -10.71 -13.62 14.49
N TYR A 154 -11.50 -12.56 14.70
CA TYR A 154 -11.21 -11.48 15.65
C TYR A 154 -11.73 -11.73 17.06
N THR A 155 -12.54 -12.75 17.27
CA THR A 155 -13.02 -13.19 18.58
C THR A 155 -11.94 -13.97 19.31
N SER A 156 -11.52 -13.52 20.49
CA SER A 156 -10.45 -14.15 21.28
C SER A 156 -10.98 -14.88 22.52
N SER A 157 -12.16 -14.50 23.02
CA SER A 157 -12.79 -15.12 24.21
C SER A 157 -14.28 -14.83 24.23
N THR A 158 -15.00 -15.39 25.20
CA THR A 158 -16.42 -15.10 25.47
C THR A 158 -16.65 -13.67 25.99
N GLU A 159 -15.62 -12.99 26.46
CA GLU A 159 -15.69 -11.60 26.91
C GLU A 159 -15.29 -10.63 25.77
N HIS A 160 -14.41 -11.07 24.87
CA HIS A 160 -13.88 -10.31 23.74
C HIS A 160 -14.30 -10.98 22.42
N PHE A 161 -15.58 -10.86 22.08
CA PHE A 161 -16.13 -11.42 20.85
C PHE A 161 -16.69 -10.31 19.95
N TRP A 162 -16.80 -10.60 18.65
CA TRP A 162 -17.34 -9.71 17.64
C TRP A 162 -18.53 -10.35 16.95
N HIS A 163 -19.52 -9.56 16.61
CA HIS A 163 -20.64 -9.97 15.76
C HIS A 163 -20.38 -9.59 14.30
N ALA A 164 -20.99 -10.31 13.38
CA ALA A 164 -20.93 -9.95 11.95
C ALA A 164 -21.47 -8.53 11.68
N ASP A 165 -22.41 -8.05 12.51
CA ASP A 165 -22.99 -6.71 12.39
C ASP A 165 -22.09 -5.58 12.91
N ASP A 166 -20.98 -5.90 13.52
CA ASP A 166 -19.94 -4.96 13.94
C ASP A 166 -18.86 -4.78 12.85
N ILE A 167 -18.98 -5.49 11.71
CA ILE A 167 -17.97 -5.55 10.67
C ILE A 167 -18.48 -4.94 9.36
N TYR A 168 -17.65 -4.10 8.77
CA TYR A 168 -17.94 -3.36 7.56
C TYR A 168 -16.81 -3.51 6.57
N ILE A 169 -17.12 -3.91 5.32
CA ILE A 169 -16.14 -4.21 4.27
C ILE A 169 -16.24 -3.14 3.20
N GLY A 170 -15.13 -2.46 2.92
CA GLY A 170 -14.98 -1.45 1.89
C GLY A 170 -14.19 -1.94 0.68
N ALA A 171 -14.13 -1.09 -0.34
CA ALA A 171 -13.44 -1.41 -1.59
C ALA A 171 -11.93 -1.58 -1.39
N ASP A 172 -11.36 -0.77 -0.54
CA ASP A 172 -9.96 -0.79 -0.13
C ASP A 172 -9.78 -0.12 1.25
N LEU A 173 -8.56 -0.12 1.74
CA LEU A 173 -8.20 0.50 3.02
C LEU A 173 -8.48 2.02 3.03
N ARG A 174 -8.20 2.72 1.92
CA ARG A 174 -8.36 4.17 1.83
C ARG A 174 -9.82 4.56 1.95
N GLY A 175 -10.70 3.89 1.22
CA GLY A 175 -12.16 4.12 1.30
C GLY A 175 -12.74 3.84 2.68
N VAL A 176 -12.21 2.84 3.41
CA VAL A 176 -12.60 2.57 4.80
C VAL A 176 -12.15 3.71 5.72
N LEU A 177 -10.89 4.15 5.62
CA LEU A 177 -10.36 5.25 6.43
C LEU A 177 -11.08 6.57 6.17
N GLU A 178 -11.43 6.90 4.93
CA GLU A 178 -12.25 8.10 4.60
C GLU A 178 -13.63 8.06 5.25
N ILE A 179 -14.25 6.86 5.31
CA ILE A 179 -15.51 6.68 6.03
C ILE A 179 -15.31 6.92 7.52
N LEU A 180 -14.24 6.37 8.12
CA LEU A 180 -13.93 6.56 9.52
C LEU A 180 -13.67 8.04 9.86
N ILE A 181 -12.92 8.75 9.03
CA ILE A 181 -12.69 10.19 9.18
C ILE A 181 -14.02 10.96 9.20
N SER A 182 -14.97 10.55 8.36
CA SER A 182 -16.30 11.18 8.27
C SER A 182 -17.18 10.82 9.45
N VAL A 183 -17.24 9.54 9.84
CA VAL A 183 -18.08 9.03 10.94
C VAL A 183 -17.63 9.57 12.30
N LEU A 184 -16.31 9.63 12.52
CA LEU A 184 -15.73 10.12 13.77
C LEU A 184 -15.57 11.65 13.80
N GLU A 185 -16.00 12.34 12.74
CA GLU A 185 -15.93 13.81 12.61
C GLU A 185 -14.50 14.33 12.84
N LEU A 186 -13.50 13.68 12.21
CA LEU A 186 -12.09 13.98 12.44
C LEU A 186 -11.60 15.22 11.68
N ARG A 187 -12.37 15.78 10.76
CA ARG A 187 -11.99 17.01 10.06
C ARG A 187 -11.78 18.14 11.07
N HIS A 188 -10.58 18.73 11.05
CA HIS A 188 -10.11 19.75 11.99
C HIS A 188 -9.97 19.26 13.46
N ALA A 189 -10.19 17.97 13.73
CA ALA A 189 -9.90 17.37 15.03
C ALA A 189 -8.43 16.96 15.13
N SER A 190 -7.94 16.84 16.36
CA SER A 190 -6.59 16.35 16.65
C SER A 190 -6.58 14.83 16.75
N VAL A 191 -5.70 14.20 15.96
CA VAL A 191 -5.47 12.76 15.95
C VAL A 191 -4.00 12.49 16.26
N ILE A 192 -3.74 11.72 17.33
CA ILE A 192 -2.38 11.23 17.59
C ILE A 192 -2.11 10.01 16.69
N VAL A 193 -0.96 9.99 16.05
CA VAL A 193 -0.44 8.83 15.31
C VAL A 193 0.95 8.48 15.78
N GLU A 194 1.29 7.19 15.81
CA GLU A 194 2.69 6.78 16.03
C GLU A 194 3.58 7.30 14.90
N SER A 195 4.82 7.66 15.18
CA SER A 195 5.77 8.16 14.19
C SER A 195 7.10 7.41 14.28
N PRO A 196 7.58 6.81 13.17
CA PRO A 196 7.08 6.92 11.80
C PRO A 196 5.74 6.21 11.58
N CYS A 197 4.90 6.75 10.70
CA CYS A 197 3.61 6.20 10.33
C CYS A 197 3.56 5.91 8.83
N ASP A 198 2.68 4.99 8.42
CA ASP A 198 2.47 4.70 6.99
C ASP A 198 2.08 5.97 6.21
N TRP A 199 2.77 6.22 5.11
CA TRP A 199 2.60 7.42 4.31
C TRP A 199 1.20 7.59 3.70
N VAL A 200 0.52 6.46 3.38
CA VAL A 200 -0.85 6.51 2.84
C VAL A 200 -1.81 7.03 3.90
N ILE A 201 -1.67 6.53 5.13
CA ILE A 201 -2.47 6.97 6.27
C ILE A 201 -2.22 8.46 6.55
N LEU A 202 -0.96 8.87 6.63
CA LEU A 202 -0.59 10.27 6.90
C LEU A 202 -1.16 11.22 5.84
N ARG A 203 -0.94 10.93 4.56
CA ARG A 203 -1.41 11.78 3.46
C ARG A 203 -2.93 11.82 3.36
N LEU A 204 -3.59 10.71 3.68
CA LEU A 204 -5.05 10.67 3.71
C LEU A 204 -5.61 11.54 4.84
N LEU A 205 -5.07 11.44 6.05
CA LEU A 205 -5.46 12.29 7.18
C LEU A 205 -5.23 13.77 6.86
N GLU A 206 -4.06 14.12 6.34
CA GLU A 206 -3.71 15.48 5.93
C GLU A 206 -4.67 16.02 4.86
N SER A 207 -4.93 15.24 3.80
CA SER A 207 -5.82 15.63 2.69
C SER A 207 -7.27 15.82 3.13
N CYS A 208 -7.69 15.13 4.17
CA CYS A 208 -9.01 15.29 4.78
C CYS A 208 -9.08 16.44 5.81
N GLY A 209 -8.00 17.17 6.03
CA GLY A 209 -7.95 18.31 6.96
C GLY A 209 -7.94 17.89 8.43
N VAL A 210 -7.38 16.72 8.75
CA VAL A 210 -7.18 16.25 10.11
C VAL A 210 -5.89 16.88 10.68
N ARG A 211 -5.94 17.36 11.92
CA ARG A 211 -4.74 17.81 12.63
C ARG A 211 -4.00 16.60 13.18
N VAL A 212 -2.93 16.20 12.51
CA VAL A 212 -2.09 15.08 12.92
C VAL A 212 -1.08 15.53 13.96
N ILE A 213 -1.02 14.84 15.09
CA ILE A 213 -0.02 14.98 16.16
C ILE A 213 0.80 13.71 16.16
N GLU A 214 2.08 13.82 15.86
CA GLU A 214 2.96 12.67 15.82
C GLU A 214 3.47 12.33 17.22
N TRP A 215 3.37 11.05 17.58
CA TRP A 215 3.95 10.47 18.79
C TRP A 215 5.24 9.75 18.40
N PRO A 216 6.42 10.39 18.60
CA PRO A 216 7.67 9.89 18.08
C PRO A 216 8.17 8.65 18.82
N LEU A 217 8.81 7.75 18.08
CA LEU A 217 9.55 6.63 18.62
C LEU A 217 10.86 7.12 19.25
N LEU A 218 11.24 6.50 20.37
CA LEU A 218 12.60 6.56 20.88
C LEU A 218 13.58 5.86 19.93
N ALA A 219 14.89 6.14 20.10
CA ALA A 219 15.95 5.60 19.25
C ALA A 219 15.95 4.06 19.12
N GLU A 220 15.39 3.36 20.10
CA GLU A 220 15.28 1.90 20.12
C GLU A 220 14.03 1.35 19.43
N GLY A 221 13.22 2.20 18.79
CA GLY A 221 11.96 1.81 18.15
C GLY A 221 10.82 1.59 19.17
N VAL A 222 10.91 2.22 20.34
CA VAL A 222 9.96 2.08 21.44
C VAL A 222 9.20 3.38 21.64
N LEU A 223 7.88 3.32 21.81
CA LEU A 223 7.07 4.49 22.14
C LEU A 223 7.25 4.91 23.61
N ASP A 224 7.43 6.20 23.82
CA ASP A 224 7.51 6.79 25.16
C ASP A 224 6.11 7.11 25.68
N LEU A 225 5.67 6.37 26.71
CA LEU A 225 4.36 6.56 27.32
C LEU A 225 4.22 7.90 28.05
N SER A 226 5.33 8.49 28.51
CA SER A 226 5.30 9.82 29.14
C SER A 226 4.95 10.92 28.13
N VAL A 227 5.41 10.77 26.89
CA VAL A 227 5.02 11.65 25.78
C VAL A 227 3.55 11.47 25.44
N LEU A 228 3.05 10.22 25.38
CA LEU A 228 1.62 9.97 25.16
C LEU A 228 0.77 10.63 26.24
N GLN A 229 1.12 10.44 27.51
CA GLN A 229 0.42 11.05 28.62
C GLN A 229 0.39 12.58 28.48
N SER A 230 1.53 13.20 28.23
CA SER A 230 1.62 14.66 28.05
C SER A 230 0.77 15.15 26.87
N LEU A 231 0.74 14.43 25.75
CA LEU A 231 -0.10 14.77 24.60
C LEU A 231 -1.60 14.67 24.94
N LEU A 232 -2.02 13.63 25.66
CA LEU A 232 -3.40 13.45 26.08
C LEU A 232 -3.86 14.49 27.12
N GLU A 233 -2.96 15.00 27.95
CA GLU A 233 -3.26 16.02 28.95
C GLU A 233 -3.32 17.44 28.37
N ASN A 234 -2.50 17.74 27.35
CA ASN A 234 -2.31 19.11 26.85
C ASN A 234 -3.00 19.40 25.51
N GLU A 235 -3.44 18.37 24.78
CA GLU A 235 -4.05 18.53 23.47
C GLU A 235 -5.50 18.01 23.46
N PRO A 236 -6.41 18.64 22.71
CA PRO A 236 -7.79 18.19 22.59
C PRO A 236 -7.89 16.97 21.63
N VAL A 237 -7.35 15.83 22.06
CA VAL A 237 -7.24 14.62 21.24
C VAL A 237 -8.60 13.96 21.08
N ARG A 238 -9.00 13.76 19.83
CA ARG A 238 -10.23 13.04 19.48
C ARG A 238 -9.99 11.54 19.32
N LEU A 239 -8.87 11.16 18.69
CA LEU A 239 -8.54 9.79 18.31
C LEU A 239 -7.04 9.54 18.47
N VAL A 240 -6.68 8.32 18.85
CA VAL A 240 -5.31 7.80 18.78
C VAL A 240 -5.30 6.64 17.77
N LEU A 241 -4.47 6.74 16.74
CA LEU A 241 -4.24 5.70 15.74
C LEU A 241 -2.88 5.05 16.00
N LEU A 242 -2.88 3.76 16.25
CA LEU A 242 -1.65 3.00 16.52
C LEU A 242 -1.77 1.53 16.12
N SER A 243 -0.63 0.90 15.87
CA SER A 243 -0.54 -0.53 15.59
C SER A 243 -0.30 -1.32 16.86
N SER A 244 -0.99 -2.44 17.04
CA SER A 244 -0.81 -3.25 18.26
C SER A 244 0.30 -4.29 18.14
N VAL A 245 0.65 -4.69 16.93
CA VAL A 245 1.55 -5.83 16.68
C VAL A 245 2.78 -5.43 15.90
N LEU A 246 2.60 -5.01 14.66
CA LEU A 246 3.68 -4.54 13.80
C LEU A 246 3.39 -3.12 13.35
N SER A 247 4.18 -2.19 13.83
CA SER A 247 4.15 -0.81 13.37
C SER A 247 5.09 -0.64 12.20
N MET A 248 4.56 -0.19 11.08
CA MET A 248 5.33 0.03 9.87
C MET A 248 5.64 1.52 9.72
N PRO A 249 6.84 1.86 9.26
CA PRO A 249 7.82 1.06 8.50
C PRO A 249 8.87 0.28 9.32
N HIS A 250 8.96 0.46 10.64
CA HIS A 250 10.04 -0.14 11.42
C HIS A 250 9.84 -1.63 11.78
N GLY A 251 8.63 -2.17 11.60
CA GLY A 251 8.33 -3.59 11.76
C GLY A 251 8.43 -4.11 13.19
N LYS A 252 8.39 -3.25 14.21
CA LYS A 252 8.35 -3.65 15.61
C LYS A 252 6.97 -3.43 16.21
N GLY A 253 6.66 -4.19 17.24
CA GLY A 253 5.47 -4.03 18.06
C GLY A 253 5.82 -3.74 19.51
N PHE A 254 4.81 -3.41 20.30
CA PHE A 254 4.96 -3.21 21.74
C PHE A 254 5.09 -4.54 22.48
N THR A 255 5.80 -4.52 23.61
CA THR A 255 5.69 -5.60 24.60
C THR A 255 4.31 -5.56 25.28
N HIS A 256 3.86 -6.69 25.85
CA HIS A 256 2.57 -6.79 26.53
C HIS A 256 2.42 -5.74 27.65
N GLU A 257 3.46 -5.54 28.43
CA GLU A 257 3.49 -4.56 29.52
C GLU A 257 3.25 -3.14 29.00
N ARG A 258 3.86 -2.78 27.86
CA ARG A 258 3.67 -1.47 27.23
C ARG A 258 2.30 -1.33 26.57
N GLN A 259 1.79 -2.41 25.96
CA GLN A 259 0.42 -2.43 25.42
C GLN A 259 -0.59 -2.19 26.55
N GLN A 260 -0.43 -2.88 27.68
CA GLN A 260 -1.30 -2.73 28.82
C GLN A 260 -1.22 -1.32 29.43
N ALA A 261 -0.02 -0.78 29.60
CA ALA A 261 0.17 0.58 30.11
C ALA A 261 -0.38 1.65 29.16
N ALA A 262 -0.19 1.50 27.84
CA ALA A 262 -0.78 2.38 26.86
C ALA A 262 -2.32 2.31 26.90
N ALA A 263 -2.90 1.10 26.96
CA ALA A 263 -4.34 0.93 27.07
C ALA A 263 -4.92 1.56 28.33
N GLN A 264 -4.22 1.45 29.46
CA GLN A 264 -4.64 2.11 30.70
C GLN A 264 -4.72 3.64 30.55
N LEU A 265 -3.69 4.27 29.97
CA LEU A 265 -3.69 5.71 29.68
C LEU A 265 -4.85 6.09 28.76
N LEU A 266 -5.03 5.37 27.65
CA LEU A 266 -6.08 5.63 26.66
C LEU A 266 -7.47 5.51 27.27
N ASN A 267 -7.72 4.47 28.08
CA ASN A 267 -8.98 4.26 28.78
C ASN A 267 -9.26 5.37 29.82
N GLN A 268 -8.24 5.78 30.59
CA GLN A 268 -8.35 6.86 31.58
C GLN A 268 -8.77 8.19 30.95
N HIS A 269 -8.18 8.53 29.80
CA HIS A 269 -8.52 9.76 29.07
C HIS A 269 -9.80 9.64 28.23
N GLY A 270 -10.36 8.43 28.08
CA GLY A 270 -11.61 8.20 27.36
C GLY A 270 -11.58 8.62 25.90
N VAL A 271 -10.41 8.55 25.24
CA VAL A 271 -10.23 8.86 23.81
C VAL A 271 -10.62 7.68 22.94
N TRP A 272 -10.99 7.96 21.67
CA TRP A 272 -11.19 6.91 20.69
C TRP A 272 -9.86 6.29 20.27
N VAL A 273 -9.84 4.99 20.09
CA VAL A 273 -8.68 4.25 19.60
C VAL A 273 -9.00 3.59 18.27
N LEU A 274 -8.19 3.85 17.26
CA LEU A 274 -8.22 3.19 15.97
C LEU A 274 -6.98 2.29 15.84
N GLU A 275 -7.18 1.01 16.06
CA GLU A 275 -6.12 0.00 15.95
C GLU A 275 -5.83 -0.33 14.49
N ASN A 276 -4.59 -0.12 14.05
CA ASN A 276 -4.10 -0.55 12.75
C ASN A 276 -3.64 -2.02 12.83
N ASP A 277 -4.43 -2.91 12.23
CA ASP A 277 -4.19 -4.36 12.25
C ASP A 277 -3.75 -4.90 10.88
N CYS A 278 -3.31 -4.02 9.96
CA CYS A 278 -2.98 -4.39 8.57
C CYS A 278 -1.83 -5.40 8.44
N TYR A 279 -0.91 -5.42 9.40
CA TYR A 279 0.29 -6.26 9.37
C TYR A 279 0.33 -7.34 10.45
N SER A 280 -0.68 -7.45 11.29
CA SER A 280 -0.69 -8.39 12.41
C SER A 280 -0.55 -9.86 11.98
N GLU A 281 -1.11 -10.20 10.82
CA GLU A 281 -1.01 -11.54 10.23
C GLU A 281 0.42 -11.88 9.76
N LEU A 282 1.32 -10.89 9.69
CA LEU A 282 2.72 -11.04 9.27
C LEU A 282 3.70 -11.03 10.45
N ASP A 283 3.20 -11.01 11.68
CA ASP A 283 4.01 -11.13 12.89
C ASP A 283 4.60 -12.55 13.04
N GLU A 284 5.90 -12.63 13.22
CA GLU A 284 6.62 -13.90 13.35
C GLU A 284 6.66 -14.44 14.78
N ARG A 285 6.35 -13.61 15.76
CA ARG A 285 6.38 -14.00 17.19
C ARG A 285 5.26 -14.97 17.58
N ASN A 286 4.23 -15.10 16.73
CA ASN A 286 3.04 -15.90 16.96
C ASN A 286 2.33 -15.56 18.29
N ASP A 287 2.36 -14.28 18.64
CA ASP A 287 1.77 -13.77 19.87
C ASP A 287 0.26 -13.54 19.69
N SER A 288 -0.54 -14.09 20.56
CA SER A 288 -2.00 -13.99 20.50
C SER A 288 -2.54 -12.73 21.16
N GLN A 289 -1.77 -12.09 22.04
CA GLN A 289 -2.23 -10.91 22.73
C GLN A 289 -2.13 -9.66 21.86
N ARG A 290 -3.17 -8.86 21.88
CA ARG A 290 -3.31 -7.63 21.10
C ARG A 290 -3.69 -6.48 22.03
N LEU A 291 -3.31 -5.25 21.67
CA LEU A 291 -3.67 -4.05 22.42
C LEU A 291 -5.18 -3.98 22.73
N ARG A 292 -6.01 -4.39 21.77
CA ARG A 292 -7.48 -4.44 21.90
C ARG A 292 -7.99 -5.26 23.08
N SER A 293 -7.19 -6.18 23.62
CA SER A 293 -7.58 -6.99 24.78
C SER A 293 -7.64 -6.19 26.09
N TRP A 294 -7.03 -5.01 26.14
CA TRP A 294 -7.00 -4.14 27.31
C TRP A 294 -7.75 -2.81 27.11
N LEU A 295 -8.23 -2.55 25.89
CA LEU A 295 -8.97 -1.34 25.57
C LEU A 295 -10.47 -1.50 25.86
N ASP A 296 -11.12 -0.36 26.15
CA ASP A 296 -12.57 -0.30 26.23
C ASP A 296 -13.19 -0.63 24.85
N PRO A 297 -13.95 -1.74 24.72
CA PRO A 297 -14.50 -2.16 23.45
C PRO A 297 -15.47 -1.13 22.84
N GLU A 298 -16.09 -0.28 23.66
CA GLU A 298 -17.03 0.75 23.20
C GLU A 298 -16.32 1.96 22.57
N ARG A 299 -15.02 2.12 22.82
CA ARG A 299 -14.17 3.20 22.26
C ARG A 299 -13.11 2.70 21.28
N LEU A 300 -13.22 1.43 20.90
CA LEU A 300 -12.28 0.77 20.01
C LEU A 300 -12.86 0.64 18.59
N LEU A 301 -12.04 0.99 17.62
CA LEU A 301 -12.21 0.60 16.21
C LEU A 301 -10.94 -0.17 15.78
N VAL A 302 -11.14 -1.20 14.96
CA VAL A 302 -10.01 -1.96 14.39
C VAL A 302 -10.15 -1.92 12.88
N PHE A 303 -9.12 -1.54 12.16
CA PHE A 303 -9.13 -1.60 10.69
C PHE A 303 -8.00 -2.45 10.14
N SER A 304 -8.26 -3.07 8.99
CA SER A 304 -7.28 -3.91 8.31
C SER A 304 -7.59 -4.04 6.82
N THR A 305 -6.73 -4.75 6.09
CA THR A 305 -6.89 -5.05 4.67
C THR A 305 -6.39 -6.46 4.35
N PHE A 306 -7.01 -7.11 3.38
CA PHE A 306 -6.55 -8.41 2.90
C PHE A 306 -5.36 -8.32 1.94
N GLU A 307 -5.13 -7.14 1.35
CA GLU A 307 -4.10 -6.92 0.34
C GLU A 307 -2.69 -7.32 0.82
N LYS A 308 -2.38 -7.03 2.09
CA LYS A 308 -1.04 -7.27 2.65
C LYS A 308 -0.68 -8.75 2.80
N PHE A 309 -1.66 -9.63 2.90
CA PHE A 309 -1.42 -11.05 3.15
C PHE A 309 -2.13 -12.02 2.19
N ILE A 310 -3.11 -11.56 1.41
CA ILE A 310 -3.72 -12.36 0.34
C ILE A 310 -3.16 -11.93 -1.03
N GLY A 311 -3.04 -10.62 -1.28
CA GLY A 311 -2.55 -10.05 -2.52
C GLY A 311 -3.48 -9.05 -3.16
N ALA A 312 -3.06 -8.51 -4.31
CA ALA A 312 -3.76 -7.45 -5.04
C ALA A 312 -5.18 -7.85 -5.50
N GLU A 313 -5.45 -9.15 -5.65
CA GLU A 313 -6.77 -9.65 -6.01
C GLU A 313 -7.78 -9.63 -4.84
N ALA A 314 -7.34 -9.27 -3.64
CA ALA A 314 -8.19 -9.05 -2.46
C ALA A 314 -7.94 -7.65 -1.86
N PRO A 315 -8.24 -6.56 -2.60
CA PRO A 315 -7.90 -5.21 -2.16
C PRO A 315 -8.75 -4.70 -1.00
N PHE A 316 -9.77 -5.47 -0.59
CA PHE A 316 -10.78 -5.02 0.37
C PHE A 316 -10.16 -4.64 1.71
N GLY A 317 -10.52 -3.42 2.15
CA GLY A 317 -10.34 -3.00 3.54
C GLY A 317 -11.58 -3.33 4.36
N PHE A 318 -11.41 -3.42 5.66
CA PHE A 318 -12.52 -3.62 6.58
C PHE A 318 -12.27 -2.93 7.92
N VAL A 319 -13.37 -2.66 8.63
CA VAL A 319 -13.35 -2.09 9.97
C VAL A 319 -14.30 -2.85 10.89
N LEU A 320 -13.90 -2.99 12.14
CA LEU A 320 -14.71 -3.51 13.23
C LEU A 320 -15.01 -2.36 14.19
N SER A 321 -16.30 -2.22 14.59
CA SER A 321 -16.75 -1.23 15.58
C SER A 321 -18.08 -1.63 16.17
N ARG A 322 -18.21 -1.56 17.49
CA ARG A 322 -19.46 -1.81 18.20
C ARG A 322 -20.32 -0.56 18.30
N HIS A 323 -19.69 0.57 18.48
CA HIS A 323 -20.37 1.81 18.85
C HIS A 323 -21.05 2.53 17.66
N TRP A 324 -20.37 2.68 16.53
CA TRP A 324 -20.80 3.56 15.43
C TRP A 324 -21.72 2.87 14.40
N ARG A 325 -22.51 1.87 14.82
CA ARG A 325 -23.27 1.00 13.91
C ARG A 325 -24.13 1.78 12.90
N GLU A 326 -25.00 2.66 13.36
CA GLU A 326 -25.93 3.39 12.48
C GLU A 326 -25.18 4.32 11.51
N ALA A 327 -24.20 5.06 12.02
CA ALA A 327 -23.41 5.97 11.20
C ALA A 327 -22.58 5.20 10.15
N LEU A 328 -21.91 4.11 10.54
CA LEU A 328 -21.17 3.25 9.61
C LEU A 328 -22.08 2.64 8.56
N GLN A 329 -23.22 2.04 8.95
CA GLN A 329 -24.19 1.48 8.00
C GLN A 329 -24.66 2.53 6.99
N ARG A 330 -24.98 3.74 7.45
CA ARG A 330 -25.39 4.84 6.58
C ARG A 330 -24.29 5.24 5.60
N HIS A 331 -23.04 5.40 6.06
CA HIS A 331 -21.92 5.80 5.22
C HIS A 331 -21.54 4.71 4.20
N PHE A 332 -21.55 3.44 4.60
CA PHE A 332 -21.33 2.31 3.69
C PHE A 332 -22.45 2.19 2.66
N LEU A 333 -23.71 2.40 3.06
CA LEU A 333 -24.85 2.44 2.14
C LEU A 333 -24.71 3.58 1.11
N LEU A 334 -24.35 4.79 1.55
CA LEU A 334 -24.19 5.95 0.67
C LEU A 334 -23.02 5.81 -0.30
N ARG A 335 -21.91 5.22 0.13
CA ARG A 335 -20.77 4.90 -0.75
C ARG A 335 -21.11 3.81 -1.76
N ALA A 336 -22.07 2.93 -1.40
CA ALA A 336 -22.58 1.87 -2.26
C ALA A 336 -21.48 1.07 -2.99
N PHE A 337 -20.46 0.65 -2.25
CA PHE A 337 -19.38 -0.18 -2.80
C PHE A 337 -19.96 -1.41 -3.47
N ARG A 338 -19.75 -1.51 -4.78
CA ARG A 338 -20.16 -2.69 -5.57
C ARG A 338 -19.05 -3.74 -5.53
N LEU A 339 -18.86 -4.32 -4.34
CA LEU A 339 -17.86 -5.37 -4.14
C LEU A 339 -18.40 -6.69 -4.70
N SER A 340 -17.55 -7.47 -5.36
CA SER A 340 -17.94 -8.79 -5.87
C SER A 340 -18.37 -9.71 -4.72
N PRO A 341 -19.64 -10.15 -4.65
CA PRO A 341 -20.09 -11.09 -3.61
C PRO A 341 -19.33 -12.42 -3.67
N ILE A 342 -19.06 -12.90 -4.88
CA ILE A 342 -18.35 -14.16 -5.11
C ILE A 342 -16.91 -14.09 -4.58
N ARG A 343 -16.21 -12.97 -4.84
CA ARG A 343 -14.86 -12.75 -4.32
C ARG A 343 -14.86 -12.73 -2.80
N GLN A 344 -15.80 -12.02 -2.19
CA GLN A 344 -15.93 -11.96 -0.73
C GLN A 344 -16.21 -13.34 -0.12
N LYS A 345 -17.09 -14.15 -0.74
CA LYS A 345 -17.35 -15.54 -0.31
C LYS A 345 -16.13 -16.43 -0.50
N ALA A 346 -15.34 -16.24 -1.56
CA ALA A 346 -14.09 -16.97 -1.75
C ALA A 346 -13.07 -16.66 -0.64
N ILE A 347 -12.95 -15.38 -0.26
CA ILE A 347 -12.11 -14.97 0.88
C ILE A 347 -12.62 -15.58 2.19
N ALA A 348 -13.93 -15.57 2.44
CA ALA A 348 -14.52 -16.21 3.62
C ALA A 348 -14.15 -17.69 3.71
N ARG A 349 -14.17 -18.42 2.59
CA ARG A 349 -13.74 -19.83 2.55
C ARG A 349 -12.25 -20.03 2.78
N LEU A 350 -11.41 -19.10 2.33
CA LEU A 350 -9.98 -19.13 2.67
C LEU A 350 -9.77 -18.97 4.17
N LEU A 351 -10.48 -18.03 4.81
CA LEU A 351 -10.41 -17.77 6.26
C LEU A 351 -10.84 -19.01 7.06
N ASN A 352 -11.97 -19.64 6.70
CA ASN A 352 -12.56 -20.75 7.45
C ASN A 352 -11.91 -22.10 7.18
N GLY A 353 -11.19 -22.25 6.05
CA GLY A 353 -10.69 -23.55 5.58
C GLY A 353 -9.29 -23.90 6.05
N GLY A 354 -8.65 -23.10 6.91
CA GLY A 354 -7.25 -23.32 7.35
C GLY A 354 -6.20 -23.10 6.24
N ARG A 355 -6.62 -22.85 5.01
CA ARG A 355 -5.71 -22.59 3.87
C ARG A 355 -4.97 -21.29 4.04
N LEU A 356 -5.63 -20.28 4.61
CA LEU A 356 -5.00 -19.01 4.89
C LEU A 356 -3.89 -19.17 5.93
N ASP A 357 -4.10 -19.93 7.00
CA ASP A 357 -3.10 -20.11 8.05
C ASP A 357 -1.85 -20.85 7.55
N GLN A 358 -2.05 -21.85 6.66
CA GLN A 358 -0.94 -22.51 5.97
C GLN A 358 -0.17 -21.53 5.06
N HIS A 359 -0.89 -20.72 4.31
CA HIS A 359 -0.28 -19.67 3.47
C HIS A 359 0.50 -18.67 4.31
N LEU A 360 -0.07 -18.15 5.38
CA LEU A 360 0.58 -17.21 6.29
C LEU A 360 1.85 -17.79 6.91
N PHE A 361 1.84 -19.05 7.29
CA PHE A 361 3.03 -19.73 7.79
C PHE A 361 4.17 -19.73 6.76
N VAL A 362 3.87 -20.06 5.50
CA VAL A 362 4.87 -20.04 4.42
C VAL A 362 5.31 -18.62 4.09
N LEU A 363 4.38 -17.68 3.99
CA LEU A 363 4.66 -16.28 3.68
C LEU A 363 5.57 -15.62 4.74
N ARG A 364 5.27 -15.82 6.04
CA ARG A 364 6.11 -15.34 7.15
C ARG A 364 7.53 -15.86 7.04
N ARG A 365 7.69 -17.17 6.79
CA ARG A 365 9.00 -17.78 6.61
C ARG A 365 9.77 -17.17 5.45
N MET A 366 9.14 -17.03 4.27
CA MET A 366 9.77 -16.44 3.10
C MET A 366 10.17 -14.97 3.34
N LEU A 367 9.33 -14.21 4.02
CA LEU A 367 9.64 -12.82 4.40
C LEU A 367 10.82 -12.77 5.36
N GLY A 368 10.84 -13.62 6.38
CA GLY A 368 11.94 -13.72 7.34
C GLY A 368 13.26 -14.08 6.68
N GLU A 369 13.28 -15.09 5.80
CA GLU A 369 14.48 -15.48 5.03
C GLU A 369 15.02 -14.33 4.18
N ARG A 370 14.16 -13.65 3.41
CA ARG A 370 14.57 -12.50 2.57
C ARG A 370 15.06 -11.32 3.39
N ARG A 371 14.38 -11.03 4.48
CA ARG A 371 14.75 -9.95 5.39
C ARG A 371 16.08 -10.22 6.08
N ALA A 372 16.33 -11.45 6.50
CA ALA A 372 17.64 -11.85 7.07
C ALA A 372 18.78 -11.62 6.09
N VAL A 373 18.60 -11.99 4.82
CA VAL A 373 19.62 -11.72 3.76
C VAL A 373 19.84 -10.23 3.58
N LEU A 374 18.75 -9.41 3.53
CA LEU A 374 18.88 -7.96 3.41
C LEU A 374 19.64 -7.36 4.61
N ILE A 375 19.29 -7.74 5.83
CA ILE A 375 19.93 -7.26 7.06
C ILE A 375 21.41 -7.66 7.08
N GLN A 376 21.73 -8.88 6.72
CA GLN A 376 23.12 -9.35 6.62
C GLN A 376 23.92 -8.47 5.65
N VAL A 377 23.43 -8.26 4.43
CA VAL A 377 24.11 -7.43 3.42
C VAL A 377 24.25 -5.97 3.88
N LEU A 378 23.23 -5.42 4.55
CA LEU A 378 23.28 -4.07 5.13
C LEU A 378 24.37 -3.98 6.21
N HIS A 379 24.49 -4.95 7.12
CA HIS A 379 25.54 -4.98 8.13
C HIS A 379 26.94 -5.13 7.53
N GLU A 380 27.11 -6.03 6.56
CA GLU A 380 28.40 -6.27 5.90
C GLU A 380 28.91 -5.05 5.11
N ARG A 381 27.99 -4.30 4.49
CA ARG A 381 28.36 -3.19 3.60
C ARG A 381 28.27 -1.81 4.23
N LEU A 382 27.35 -1.62 5.17
CA LEU A 382 26.95 -0.32 5.70
C LEU A 382 26.79 -0.29 7.23
N GLY A 383 27.25 -1.31 7.96
CA GLY A 383 27.09 -1.40 9.40
C GLY A 383 27.77 -0.27 10.19
N ASP A 384 28.79 0.37 9.63
CA ASP A 384 29.46 1.56 10.18
C ASP A 384 28.82 2.89 9.74
N THR A 385 27.86 2.83 8.83
CA THR A 385 27.20 4.00 8.21
C THR A 385 25.73 4.10 8.61
N LEU A 386 25.07 2.95 8.81
CA LEU A 386 23.65 2.85 9.12
C LEU A 386 23.39 2.14 10.44
N GLN A 387 22.49 2.69 11.23
CA GLN A 387 21.83 1.98 12.32
C GLN A 387 20.63 1.22 11.74
N ILE A 388 20.59 -0.08 11.95
CA ILE A 388 19.53 -0.95 11.44
C ILE A 388 18.58 -1.33 12.57
N VAL A 389 17.29 -1.10 12.37
CA VAL A 389 16.24 -1.56 13.28
C VAL A 389 15.77 -2.93 12.80
N GLU A 390 16.07 -3.98 13.58
CA GLU A 390 15.64 -5.35 13.25
C GLU A 390 14.13 -5.50 13.44
N PRO A 391 13.34 -5.75 12.36
CA PRO A 391 11.90 -5.90 12.45
C PRO A 391 11.50 -7.30 12.96
N GLN A 392 10.31 -7.39 13.54
CA GLN A 392 9.69 -8.62 14.07
C GLN A 392 8.73 -9.27 13.07
N GLY A 393 8.61 -8.70 11.89
CA GLY A 393 7.76 -9.18 10.80
C GLY A 393 7.70 -8.19 9.64
N GLY A 394 6.89 -8.51 8.65
CA GLY A 394 6.73 -7.68 7.45
C GLY A 394 7.86 -7.83 6.43
N ALA A 395 7.87 -6.94 5.45
CA ALA A 395 8.72 -7.03 4.28
C ALA A 395 9.84 -5.98 4.26
N THR A 396 9.90 -5.08 5.23
CA THR A 396 10.76 -3.88 5.16
C THR A 396 11.70 -3.78 6.34
N VAL A 397 12.80 -3.09 6.13
CA VAL A 397 13.81 -2.76 7.15
C VAL A 397 13.91 -1.25 7.24
N TRP A 398 13.86 -0.71 8.46
CA TRP A 398 14.02 0.70 8.77
C TRP A 398 15.44 0.97 9.18
N VAL A 399 16.11 1.91 8.51
CA VAL A 399 17.50 2.24 8.76
C VAL A 399 17.66 3.75 8.97
N ARG A 400 18.61 4.11 9.83
CA ARG A 400 18.96 5.49 10.14
C ARG A 400 20.42 5.74 9.77
N SER A 401 20.73 6.87 9.15
CA SER A 401 22.12 7.29 8.94
C SER A 401 22.79 7.69 10.26
N LEU A 402 23.98 7.15 10.51
CA LEU A 402 24.80 7.51 11.69
C LEU A 402 25.51 8.85 11.53
N ARG A 403 25.51 9.42 10.32
CA ARG A 403 26.10 10.72 10.00
C ARG A 403 25.05 11.64 9.41
N PRO A 404 25.20 12.97 9.55
CA PRO A 404 24.35 13.90 8.84
C PRO A 404 24.41 13.67 7.31
N VAL A 405 23.25 13.49 6.69
CA VAL A 405 23.12 13.16 5.26
C VAL A 405 21.96 13.95 4.65
N ASP A 406 22.17 14.48 3.44
CA ASP A 406 21.09 14.99 2.60
C ASP A 406 20.37 13.84 1.89
N MET A 407 19.29 13.30 2.54
CA MET A 407 18.52 12.16 2.00
C MET A 407 17.83 12.48 0.67
N ALA A 408 17.48 13.72 0.41
CA ALA A 408 16.92 14.12 -0.89
C ALA A 408 17.98 13.97 -2.00
N ASN A 409 19.25 14.28 -1.70
CA ASN A 409 20.35 14.07 -2.64
C ASN A 409 20.66 12.58 -2.79
N VAL A 410 20.64 11.78 -1.71
CA VAL A 410 20.77 10.32 -1.77
C VAL A 410 19.72 9.73 -2.71
N PHE A 411 18.45 10.08 -2.50
CA PHE A 411 17.34 9.61 -3.33
C PHE A 411 17.56 9.98 -4.81
N ARG A 412 17.92 11.25 -5.12
CA ARG A 412 18.18 11.70 -6.50
C ARG A 412 19.34 10.94 -7.16
N ARG A 413 20.41 10.61 -6.40
CA ARG A 413 21.52 9.82 -6.90
C ARG A 413 21.12 8.38 -7.20
N LEU A 414 20.38 7.75 -6.30
CA LEU A 414 19.84 6.39 -6.49
C LEU A 414 18.90 6.32 -7.69
N LEU A 415 18.03 7.31 -7.84
CA LEU A 415 17.11 7.39 -8.98
C LEU A 415 17.86 7.42 -10.32
N LYS A 416 18.97 8.16 -10.42
CA LYS A 416 19.86 8.16 -11.61
C LYS A 416 20.47 6.78 -11.87
N GLN A 417 20.64 5.95 -10.84
CA GLN A 417 21.11 4.57 -10.94
C GLN A 417 19.98 3.56 -11.12
N GLN A 418 18.77 4.05 -11.38
CA GLN A 418 17.56 3.22 -11.51
C GLN A 418 17.23 2.42 -10.24
N ILE A 419 17.47 3.00 -9.07
CA ILE A 419 17.15 2.42 -7.77
C ILE A 419 16.18 3.35 -7.06
N ILE A 420 15.09 2.80 -6.49
CA ILE A 420 14.12 3.53 -5.70
C ILE A 420 14.03 2.96 -4.30
N VAL A 421 14.28 3.81 -3.32
CA VAL A 421 14.05 3.57 -1.89
C VAL A 421 12.90 4.45 -1.40
N ALA A 422 12.46 4.25 -0.17
CA ALA A 422 11.47 5.14 0.46
C ALA A 422 12.17 6.01 1.53
N PRO A 423 12.39 7.31 1.25
CA PRO A 423 12.94 8.24 2.24
C PRO A 423 12.07 8.39 3.48
N GLY A 424 12.69 8.58 4.64
CA GLY A 424 12.02 8.68 5.92
C GLY A 424 11.07 9.87 6.04
N GLU A 425 11.32 10.94 5.30
CA GLU A 425 10.40 12.10 5.18
C GLU A 425 8.96 11.71 4.82
N LEU A 426 8.77 10.62 4.08
CA LEU A 426 7.44 10.15 3.69
C LEU A 426 6.60 9.67 4.88
N PHE A 427 7.25 9.30 5.99
CA PHE A 427 6.65 8.67 7.16
C PHE A 427 6.44 9.62 8.33
N SER A 428 6.58 10.93 8.08
CA SER A 428 6.32 12.00 9.05
C SER A 428 5.86 13.26 8.31
N LEU A 429 4.85 13.94 8.83
CA LEU A 429 4.43 15.26 8.36
C LEU A 429 5.24 16.38 9.01
N GLN A 430 5.92 16.08 10.14
CA GLN A 430 6.75 17.02 10.91
C GLN A 430 8.24 16.93 10.55
N GLY A 431 8.62 16.05 9.61
CA GLY A 431 10.02 15.90 9.19
C GLY A 431 10.92 15.18 10.20
N LEU A 432 10.36 14.39 11.12
CA LEU A 432 11.10 13.75 12.22
C LEU A 432 12.11 12.69 11.76
N HIS A 433 11.99 12.19 10.54
CA HIS A 433 12.76 11.05 10.03
C HIS A 433 13.59 11.40 8.79
N ALA A 434 14.08 12.63 8.69
CA ALA A 434 14.85 13.09 7.53
C ALA A 434 16.18 12.34 7.32
N ASP A 435 16.70 11.66 8.35
CA ASP A 435 17.93 10.85 8.31
C ASP A 435 17.67 9.33 8.15
N HIS A 436 16.42 8.94 7.85
CA HIS A 436 16.00 7.55 7.74
C HIS A 436 15.66 7.12 6.32
N LEU A 437 15.67 5.80 6.11
CA LEU A 437 15.20 5.12 4.89
C LEU A 437 14.40 3.86 5.26
N ARG A 438 13.35 3.57 4.50
CA ARG A 438 12.73 2.25 4.45
C ARG A 438 13.27 1.50 3.24
N ILE A 439 13.77 0.28 3.46
CA ILE A 439 14.33 -0.59 2.44
C ILE A 439 13.52 -1.88 2.42
N SER A 440 13.02 -2.28 1.25
CA SER A 440 12.22 -3.48 1.06
C SER A 440 13.06 -4.72 0.81
N ALA A 441 12.72 -5.82 1.46
CA ALA A 441 13.26 -7.16 1.17
C ALA A 441 12.55 -7.85 -0.02
N LEU A 442 11.55 -7.19 -0.63
CA LEU A 442 10.81 -7.70 -1.79
C LEU A 442 11.53 -7.45 -3.13
N HIS A 443 12.84 -7.27 -3.08
CA HIS A 443 13.61 -7.00 -4.28
C HIS A 443 13.40 -8.08 -5.35
N HIS A 444 12.89 -7.63 -6.51
CA HIS A 444 12.77 -8.39 -7.74
C HIS A 444 13.53 -7.63 -8.82
N GLY A 445 14.77 -8.02 -9.12
CA GLY A 445 15.56 -7.32 -10.12
C GLY A 445 16.68 -8.19 -10.65
N GLU A 446 17.19 -7.85 -11.84
CA GLU A 446 18.34 -8.50 -12.47
C GLU A 446 19.65 -8.20 -11.71
N ARG A 447 19.66 -7.15 -10.86
CA ARG A 447 20.84 -6.74 -10.10
C ARG A 447 20.89 -7.49 -8.77
N ASP A 448 22.06 -7.98 -8.41
CA ASP A 448 22.28 -8.61 -7.11
C ASP A 448 22.19 -7.60 -5.96
N LEU A 449 21.63 -8.01 -4.86
CA LEU A 449 21.39 -7.17 -3.68
C LEU A 449 22.68 -6.51 -3.14
N PRO A 450 23.83 -7.21 -3.00
CA PRO A 450 25.08 -6.59 -2.56
C PRO A 450 25.53 -5.41 -3.42
N SER A 451 25.39 -5.49 -4.75
CA SER A 451 25.73 -4.39 -5.65
C SER A 451 24.80 -3.19 -5.46
N VAL A 452 23.48 -3.43 -5.30
CA VAL A 452 22.50 -2.38 -5.07
C VAL A 452 22.75 -1.67 -3.73
N ILE A 453 23.05 -2.41 -2.67
CA ILE A 453 23.40 -1.84 -1.36
C ILE A 453 24.75 -1.11 -1.40
N GLY A 454 25.69 -1.57 -2.23
CA GLY A 454 26.94 -0.83 -2.50
C GLY A 454 26.69 0.56 -3.08
N LEU A 455 25.80 0.66 -4.09
CA LEU A 455 25.39 1.94 -4.68
C LEU A 455 24.68 2.86 -3.67
N LEU A 456 23.87 2.29 -2.75
CA LEU A 456 23.31 3.05 -1.63
C LEU A 456 24.40 3.64 -0.75
N GLY A 457 25.43 2.86 -0.42
CA GLY A 457 26.60 3.32 0.36
C GLY A 457 27.35 4.45 -0.32
N ASP A 458 27.55 4.37 -1.64
CA ASP A 458 28.17 5.43 -2.43
C ASP A 458 27.31 6.70 -2.42
N ALA A 459 26.00 6.57 -2.59
CA ALA A 459 25.07 7.70 -2.54
C ALA A 459 25.09 8.40 -1.17
N LEU A 460 25.12 7.63 -0.07
CA LEU A 460 25.23 8.17 1.30
C LEU A 460 26.53 8.94 1.51
N ARG A 461 27.68 8.37 1.09
CA ARG A 461 29.00 9.03 1.21
C ARG A 461 29.11 10.32 0.42
N LEU A 462 28.48 10.37 -0.75
CA LEU A 462 28.53 11.50 -1.68
C LEU A 462 27.47 12.58 -1.41
N SER A 463 26.71 12.44 -0.33
CA SER A 463 25.61 13.35 0.03
C SER A 463 25.72 13.78 1.50
N PRO A 464 26.82 14.43 1.93
CA PRO A 464 26.92 14.90 3.30
C PRO A 464 25.80 15.92 3.59
N GLY A 465 25.18 15.82 4.78
CA GLY A 465 24.29 16.84 5.31
C GLY A 465 25.06 18.09 5.74
N GLN A 466 24.35 19.19 5.82
CA GLN A 466 24.90 20.46 6.37
C GLN A 466 25.02 20.41 7.87
#